data_52aaf26a76ecc166bae2e48544c21331
#
_entry.id   52aaf26a76ecc166bae2e48544c21331
#
_cell.length_a   1.000
_cell.length_b   1.000
_cell.length_c   1.000
_cell.angle_alpha   90.00
_cell.angle_beta   90.00
_cell.angle_gamma   90.00
#
_symmetry.space_group_name_H-M   'P 1'
#
loop_
_entity.id
_entity.type
_entity.pdbx_description
1 polymer ?
#
loop_
_entity_poly.entity_id
_entity_poly.type
_entity_poly.pdbx_seq_one_letter_code
_entity_poly.pdbx_strand_id
1 'polypeptide(L)'
;MLISRYKFLLLVVFNLYIGCILANDNINTRGEGVSVKNTNYNCNDGLDKKILRGGWYLWEPYQFNRLTAEGYNLVGMDIELVKNIAHLVGVTINTEPVGWQQHQQDLKDGTRDIASGATYTDARAEYVYFSVPYRYEENSLFMMNNSDKELSFKSISEFLAQVRLQNFVLGITKGFIYADPQINLFIKEEANNDIIVAYDNDVAALQGLIHGEIDGFISDRIVGAAAILTHKINSHIKEVQLNIKTPIHLMFSKKSVPIELVDRFNTQIKKFSNSAEYKKIVKTYLYPVMLMQTIDSQWFYFIGVMGTIAFAVSGIAIAAKENGTLFATFLFAMLPSVGGGIMRDIIINREEVGIFLTPSYIYYILIIVLIGFSTIRLLEYYNKRASEDEVVDKFWDNVLVVGDALGQASFIVTGVSIAIMAKIEPIELWGPFFAFLTANGGGILRDLIRKKHEIACLTGTLNAEIGVLWGLAFSIYLNVNSYDPNPTGIKNAVAIVVTGCFVTRLSAHYFKIINIKFRSGSEIVQVTSEIQKDTELPKNSN
;
A
#
# COMPACT_ATOMS: atom_id res chain seq x y z
N MET A 1 -1.47 -5.48 42.22
CA MET A 1 -1.43 -6.49 41.14
C MET A 1 -1.87 -5.92 39.77
N LEU A 2 -2.84 -5.01 39.67
CA LEU A 2 -3.26 -4.35 38.41
C LEU A 2 -2.14 -3.51 37.75
N ILE A 3 -1.38 -2.74 38.52
CA ILE A 3 -0.32 -1.84 38.02
C ILE A 3 0.82 -2.61 37.31
N SER A 4 1.09 -3.87 37.71
CA SER A 4 2.11 -4.73 37.08
C SER A 4 1.69 -5.22 35.68
N ARG A 5 0.39 -5.41 35.43
CA ARG A 5 -0.13 -5.93 34.13
C ARG A 5 -0.14 -4.86 33.06
N TYR A 6 -0.40 -3.59 33.43
CA TYR A 6 -0.31 -2.47 32.49
C TYR A 6 1.14 -2.08 32.15
N LYS A 7 2.08 -2.29 33.09
CA LYS A 7 3.51 -2.08 32.80
C LYS A 7 4.02 -2.98 31.69
N PHE A 8 3.52 -4.21 31.58
CA PHE A 8 3.93 -5.13 30.51
C PHE A 8 3.42 -4.68 29.14
N LEU A 9 2.16 -4.25 29.04
CA LEU A 9 1.59 -3.75 27.77
C LEU A 9 2.25 -2.43 27.34
N LEU A 10 2.45 -1.51 28.30
CA LEU A 10 3.20 -0.27 28.08
C LEU A 10 4.66 -0.56 27.71
N LEU A 11 5.28 -1.59 28.29
CA LEU A 11 6.66 -1.97 27.97
C LEU A 11 6.78 -2.55 26.57
N VAL A 12 5.80 -3.34 26.11
CA VAL A 12 5.76 -3.87 24.73
C VAL A 12 5.54 -2.74 23.73
N VAL A 13 4.61 -1.82 23.98
CA VAL A 13 4.34 -0.65 23.13
C VAL A 13 5.55 0.30 23.16
N PHE A 14 6.17 0.52 24.33
CA PHE A 14 7.33 1.38 24.50
C PHE A 14 8.59 0.78 23.83
N ASN A 15 8.79 -0.53 23.88
CA ASN A 15 9.90 -1.19 23.18
C ASN A 15 9.68 -1.20 21.64
N LEU A 16 8.44 -1.33 21.16
CA LEU A 16 8.11 -1.15 19.76
C LEU A 16 8.33 0.29 19.31
N TYR A 17 7.98 1.27 20.15
CA TYR A 17 8.21 2.69 19.91
C TYR A 17 9.70 3.05 19.91
N ILE A 18 10.48 2.50 20.86
CA ILE A 18 11.94 2.67 20.92
C ILE A 18 12.62 1.96 19.75
N GLY A 19 12.16 0.78 19.34
CA GLY A 19 12.67 0.08 18.16
C GLY A 19 12.47 0.88 16.87
N CYS A 20 11.33 1.58 16.74
CA CYS A 20 11.10 2.51 15.63
C CYS A 20 11.94 3.80 15.72
N ILE A 21 12.19 4.31 16.94
CA ILE A 21 13.00 5.52 17.14
C ILE A 21 14.49 5.21 16.92
N LEU A 22 15.01 4.08 17.41
CA LEU A 22 16.41 3.68 17.23
C LEU A 22 16.77 3.34 15.78
N ALA A 23 15.78 2.97 14.96
CA ALA A 23 15.94 2.88 13.51
C ALA A 23 16.05 4.27 12.84
N ASN A 24 15.67 5.34 13.53
CA ASN A 24 15.60 6.72 13.01
C ASN A 24 16.77 7.61 13.49
N ASP A 25 17.61 7.16 14.42
CA ASP A 25 18.72 7.98 14.99
C ASP A 25 19.90 8.21 14.03
N ASN A 26 19.84 7.71 12.80
CA ASN A 26 20.80 8.06 11.75
C ASN A 26 20.35 9.24 10.84
N ILE A 27 19.22 9.89 11.13
CA ILE A 27 18.72 11.03 10.34
C ILE A 27 18.23 12.15 11.29
N ASN A 28 19.08 12.65 12.16
CA ASN A 28 18.80 13.90 12.87
C ASN A 28 19.94 14.89 12.68
N THR A 29 19.83 15.71 11.62
CA THR A 29 20.35 17.07 11.63
C THR A 29 19.17 18.01 11.57
N ARG A 30 19.00 18.74 12.65
CA ARG A 30 18.17 19.90 12.94
C ARG A 30 17.46 20.52 11.74
N GLY A 31 16.14 20.37 11.68
CA GLY A 31 15.25 21.21 10.89
C GLY A 31 14.82 22.44 11.70
N GLU A 32 15.55 23.54 11.58
CA GLU A 32 15.01 24.85 11.95
C GLU A 32 13.91 25.21 10.96
N GLY A 33 12.74 25.56 11.49
CA GLY A 33 11.60 26.04 10.72
C GLY A 33 11.97 27.32 9.95
N VAL A 34 12.19 27.19 8.66
CA VAL A 34 12.32 28.34 7.76
C VAL A 34 10.92 28.79 7.37
N SER A 35 10.45 29.81 8.08
CA SER A 35 9.40 30.70 7.58
C SER A 35 9.79 31.19 6.20
N VAL A 36 8.98 30.88 5.19
CA VAL A 36 9.16 31.43 3.83
C VAL A 36 8.90 32.92 3.91
N LYS A 37 9.96 33.68 4.15
CA LYS A 37 9.99 35.11 3.83
C LYS A 37 10.03 35.21 2.31
N ASN A 38 9.03 35.85 1.73
CA ASN A 38 9.07 36.36 0.37
C ASN A 38 10.31 37.24 0.20
N THR A 39 11.41 36.64 -0.22
CA THR A 39 12.56 37.38 -0.70
C THR A 39 12.30 37.63 -2.19
N ASN A 40 11.93 38.86 -2.50
CA ASN A 40 11.99 39.41 -3.87
C ASN A 40 13.44 39.26 -4.35
N TYR A 41 13.72 38.18 -5.08
CA TYR A 41 14.95 38.10 -5.87
C TYR A 41 14.80 38.99 -7.10
N ASN A 42 15.46 40.12 -7.06
CA ASN A 42 15.73 40.93 -8.26
C ASN A 42 16.53 40.07 -9.25
N CYS A 43 15.82 39.42 -10.20
CA CYS A 43 16.46 38.81 -11.37
C CYS A 43 16.77 39.87 -12.41
N ASN A 44 17.91 40.54 -12.26
CA ASN A 44 18.53 41.37 -13.31
C ASN A 44 19.85 40.72 -13.74
N ASP A 45 19.84 39.48 -14.15
CA ASP A 45 20.92 38.86 -14.89
C ASP A 45 20.36 38.33 -16.21
N GLY A 46 20.87 38.89 -17.29
CA GLY A 46 20.51 38.82 -18.70
C GLY A 46 20.18 37.47 -19.37
N LEU A 47 19.42 36.62 -18.71
CA LEU A 47 18.86 35.37 -19.25
C LEU A 47 17.39 35.62 -19.61
N ASP A 48 17.16 36.05 -20.85
CA ASP A 48 15.86 36.48 -21.37
C ASP A 48 14.77 35.41 -21.47
N LYS A 49 15.03 34.15 -21.11
CA LYS A 49 14.06 33.07 -21.30
C LYS A 49 13.34 32.68 -20.01
N LYS A 50 12.26 33.39 -19.69
CA LYS A 50 11.40 33.10 -18.52
C LYS A 50 10.44 31.93 -18.74
N ILE A 51 10.17 31.51 -19.96
CA ILE A 51 9.25 30.41 -20.32
C ILE A 51 9.99 29.42 -21.20
N LEU A 52 10.00 28.15 -20.79
CA LEU A 52 10.51 27.03 -21.57
C LEU A 52 9.35 26.25 -22.20
N ARG A 53 9.53 25.85 -23.46
CA ARG A 53 8.59 25.01 -24.21
C ARG A 53 8.91 23.54 -23.93
N GLY A 54 8.02 22.83 -23.24
CA GLY A 54 8.14 21.42 -22.95
C GLY A 54 7.12 20.57 -23.72
N GLY A 55 7.20 19.29 -23.53
CA GLY A 55 6.23 18.33 -24.03
C GLY A 55 5.91 17.27 -22.97
N TRP A 56 4.78 16.56 -23.15
CA TRP A 56 4.42 15.43 -22.33
C TRP A 56 3.73 14.35 -23.19
N TYR A 57 3.79 13.10 -22.75
CA TYR A 57 3.08 11.95 -23.33
C TYR A 57 2.57 11.05 -22.19
N LEU A 58 1.63 10.18 -22.51
CA LEU A 58 1.04 9.30 -21.50
C LEU A 58 2.09 8.30 -20.99
N TRP A 59 2.44 8.44 -19.72
CA TRP A 59 3.41 7.60 -19.03
C TRP A 59 3.13 7.60 -17.53
N GLU A 60 2.05 6.94 -17.13
CA GLU A 60 1.61 6.88 -15.73
C GLU A 60 2.56 6.02 -14.87
N PRO A 61 2.93 6.45 -13.66
CA PRO A 61 2.46 7.63 -12.90
C PRO A 61 3.32 8.88 -13.07
N TYR A 62 4.21 8.93 -14.03
CA TYR A 62 5.16 10.03 -14.22
C TYR A 62 4.54 11.25 -14.90
N GLN A 63 3.74 11.05 -15.94
CA GLN A 63 3.01 12.10 -16.65
C GLN A 63 1.72 11.55 -17.28
N PHE A 64 0.59 12.12 -16.89
CA PHE A 64 -0.73 11.68 -17.34
C PHE A 64 -1.80 12.72 -17.07
N ASN A 65 -2.94 12.59 -17.76
CA ASN A 65 -4.11 13.41 -17.50
C ASN A 65 -5.00 12.77 -16.45
N ARG A 66 -5.37 13.53 -15.43
CA ARG A 66 -6.38 13.15 -14.44
C ARG A 66 -7.65 13.96 -14.67
N LEU A 67 -8.79 13.26 -14.73
CA LEU A 67 -10.10 13.91 -14.74
C LEU A 67 -10.38 14.52 -13.35
N THR A 68 -10.72 15.79 -13.32
CA THR A 68 -11.14 16.54 -12.13
C THR A 68 -12.49 17.20 -12.40
N ALA A 69 -13.10 17.79 -11.37
CA ALA A 69 -14.35 18.54 -11.54
C ALA A 69 -14.24 19.74 -12.52
N GLU A 70 -13.01 20.23 -12.75
CA GLU A 70 -12.69 21.35 -13.64
C GLU A 70 -12.25 20.90 -15.05
N GLY A 71 -12.18 19.58 -15.30
CA GLY A 71 -11.72 18.98 -16.55
C GLY A 71 -10.45 18.15 -16.41
N TYR A 72 -9.75 17.92 -17.53
CA TYR A 72 -8.51 17.16 -17.53
C TYR A 72 -7.32 18.03 -17.11
N ASN A 73 -6.65 17.63 -16.03
CA ASN A 73 -5.42 18.27 -15.55
C ASN A 73 -4.21 17.38 -15.76
N LEU A 74 -3.14 17.95 -16.33
CA LEU A 74 -1.85 17.27 -16.47
C LEU A 74 -1.18 17.16 -15.10
N VAL A 75 -0.99 15.94 -14.65
CA VAL A 75 -0.39 15.57 -13.36
C VAL A 75 0.65 14.46 -13.55
N GLY A 76 1.35 14.12 -12.49
CA GLY A 76 2.31 13.04 -12.47
C GLY A 76 3.59 13.42 -11.75
N MET A 77 4.36 12.42 -11.34
CA MET A 77 5.56 12.65 -10.56
C MET A 77 6.56 13.55 -11.28
N ASP A 78 6.86 13.28 -12.56
CA ASP A 78 7.78 14.09 -13.34
C ASP A 78 7.24 15.50 -13.55
N ILE A 79 5.94 15.64 -13.79
CA ILE A 79 5.29 16.95 -13.97
C ILE A 79 5.46 17.81 -12.71
N GLU A 80 5.22 17.25 -11.54
CA GLU A 80 5.35 18.00 -10.29
C GLU A 80 6.81 18.27 -9.92
N LEU A 81 7.70 17.28 -10.04
CA LEU A 81 9.13 17.46 -9.78
C LEU A 81 9.72 18.57 -10.67
N VAL A 82 9.46 18.49 -11.98
CA VAL A 82 10.02 19.43 -12.96
C VAL A 82 9.44 20.83 -12.79
N LYS A 83 8.14 20.98 -12.50
CA LYS A 83 7.52 22.27 -12.16
C LYS A 83 8.15 22.90 -10.91
N ASN A 84 8.35 22.13 -9.85
CA ASN A 84 9.00 22.64 -8.64
C ASN A 84 10.45 23.06 -8.87
N ILE A 85 11.23 22.25 -9.58
CA ILE A 85 12.61 22.58 -9.93
C ILE A 85 12.65 23.86 -10.80
N ALA A 86 11.79 23.96 -11.82
CA ALA A 86 11.69 25.14 -12.69
C ALA A 86 11.34 26.41 -11.90
N HIS A 87 10.38 26.30 -10.95
CA HIS A 87 10.02 27.40 -10.05
C HIS A 87 11.22 27.87 -9.21
N LEU A 88 12.01 26.93 -8.66
CA LEU A 88 13.24 27.25 -7.90
C LEU A 88 14.32 27.89 -8.77
N VAL A 89 14.35 27.60 -10.07
CA VAL A 89 15.23 28.25 -11.08
C VAL A 89 14.71 29.63 -11.49
N GLY A 90 13.43 29.92 -11.27
CA GLY A 90 12.79 31.18 -11.68
C GLY A 90 12.26 31.15 -13.11
N VAL A 91 11.93 29.97 -13.67
CA VAL A 91 11.35 29.79 -14.99
C VAL A 91 10.03 29.05 -14.95
N THR A 92 9.19 29.25 -15.95
CA THR A 92 7.94 28.50 -16.15
C THR A 92 8.10 27.56 -17.33
N ILE A 93 7.51 26.35 -17.23
CA ILE A 93 7.49 25.40 -18.36
C ILE A 93 6.05 25.31 -18.87
N ASN A 94 5.89 25.63 -20.16
CA ASN A 94 4.65 25.38 -20.88
C ASN A 94 4.74 24.03 -21.57
N THR A 95 3.85 23.10 -21.25
CA THR A 95 3.88 21.72 -21.73
C THR A 95 2.68 21.42 -22.61
N GLU A 96 2.93 20.83 -23.80
CA GLU A 96 1.93 20.39 -24.75
C GLU A 96 2.06 18.89 -25.02
N PRO A 97 0.96 18.18 -25.38
CA PRO A 97 1.04 16.77 -25.73
C PRO A 97 1.91 16.56 -26.98
N VAL A 98 2.84 15.59 -26.91
CA VAL A 98 3.73 15.25 -28.02
C VAL A 98 4.26 13.83 -27.84
N GLY A 99 4.36 13.05 -28.93
CA GLY A 99 4.98 11.73 -28.86
C GLY A 99 6.49 11.81 -28.59
N TRP A 100 7.04 10.81 -27.87
CA TRP A 100 8.44 10.83 -27.45
C TRP A 100 9.45 11.02 -28.61
N GLN A 101 9.23 10.35 -29.73
CA GLN A 101 10.13 10.51 -30.90
C GLN A 101 10.08 11.92 -31.44
N GLN A 102 8.88 12.49 -31.60
CA GLN A 102 8.73 13.87 -32.07
C GLN A 102 9.32 14.86 -31.08
N HIS A 103 9.18 14.64 -29.78
CA HIS A 103 9.77 15.50 -28.76
C HIS A 103 11.32 15.55 -28.86
N GLN A 104 11.95 14.40 -29.11
CA GLN A 104 13.40 14.34 -29.35
C GLN A 104 13.80 15.14 -30.62
N GLN A 105 13.02 15.04 -31.71
CA GLN A 105 13.26 15.79 -32.91
C GLN A 105 13.07 17.29 -32.67
N ASP A 106 12.03 17.69 -31.94
CA ASP A 106 11.76 19.08 -31.60
C ASP A 106 12.90 19.71 -30.77
N LEU A 107 13.51 18.93 -29.85
CA LEU A 107 14.72 19.37 -29.12
C LEU A 107 15.91 19.52 -30.03
N LYS A 108 16.10 18.61 -31.00
CA LYS A 108 17.18 18.68 -31.99
C LYS A 108 17.02 19.90 -32.89
N ASP A 109 15.79 20.25 -33.22
CA ASP A 109 15.50 21.41 -34.09
C ASP A 109 15.43 22.74 -33.31
N GLY A 110 15.30 22.69 -31.98
CA GLY A 110 15.18 23.86 -31.10
C GLY A 110 13.76 24.45 -31.05
N THR A 111 12.76 23.73 -31.58
CA THR A 111 11.35 24.11 -31.49
C THR A 111 10.76 23.87 -30.11
N ARG A 112 11.32 22.92 -29.33
CA ARG A 112 11.11 22.73 -27.89
C ARG A 112 12.42 22.89 -27.14
N ASP A 113 12.32 23.22 -25.86
CA ASP A 113 13.45 23.64 -25.03
C ASP A 113 13.87 22.56 -24.05
N ILE A 114 12.89 21.82 -23.47
CA ILE A 114 13.11 20.90 -22.39
C ILE A 114 12.25 19.63 -22.55
N ALA A 115 12.82 18.47 -22.18
CA ALA A 115 12.10 17.21 -21.97
C ALA A 115 12.52 16.56 -20.63
N SER A 116 11.58 15.84 -20.01
CA SER A 116 11.80 15.02 -18.82
C SER A 116 11.81 13.53 -19.15
N GLY A 117 12.26 12.68 -18.22
CA GLY A 117 12.18 11.24 -18.36
C GLY A 117 13.22 10.62 -19.29
N ALA A 118 14.42 11.19 -19.39
CA ALA A 118 15.42 10.75 -20.36
C ALA A 118 16.61 10.04 -19.73
N THR A 119 16.96 8.88 -20.29
CA THR A 119 18.24 8.22 -20.08
C THR A 119 19.33 8.89 -20.90
N TYR A 120 20.52 9.07 -20.32
CA TYR A 120 21.68 9.61 -21.03
C TYR A 120 22.15 8.67 -22.15
N THR A 121 22.47 9.24 -23.31
CA THR A 121 23.21 8.56 -24.38
C THR A 121 24.10 9.56 -25.12
N ASP A 122 25.22 9.08 -25.66
CA ASP A 122 26.15 9.94 -26.46
C ASP A 122 25.44 10.54 -27.68
N ALA A 123 24.62 9.76 -28.37
CA ALA A 123 23.85 10.20 -29.52
C ALA A 123 22.88 11.36 -29.19
N ARG A 124 22.22 11.31 -28.02
CA ARG A 124 21.38 12.43 -27.56
C ARG A 124 22.22 13.60 -27.09
N ALA A 125 23.38 13.35 -26.47
CA ALA A 125 24.28 14.39 -26.00
C ALA A 125 24.87 15.24 -27.14
N GLU A 126 24.78 14.80 -28.38
CA GLU A 126 25.16 15.63 -29.55
C GLU A 126 24.30 16.90 -29.68
N TYR A 127 22.98 16.79 -29.43
CA TYR A 127 22.02 17.89 -29.67
C TYR A 127 21.36 18.44 -28.40
N VAL A 128 21.50 17.78 -27.24
CA VAL A 128 20.98 18.27 -25.96
C VAL A 128 22.06 18.36 -24.88
N TYR A 129 21.83 19.22 -23.89
CA TYR A 129 22.49 19.17 -22.60
C TYR A 129 21.67 18.31 -21.66
N PHE A 130 22.32 17.44 -20.90
CA PHE A 130 21.69 16.68 -19.83
C PHE A 130 21.88 17.36 -18.48
N SER A 131 20.84 17.35 -17.64
CA SER A 131 20.99 17.69 -16.23
C SER A 131 21.72 16.59 -15.44
N VAL A 132 22.05 16.86 -14.18
CA VAL A 132 22.26 15.78 -13.21
C VAL A 132 20.98 14.95 -13.07
N PRO A 133 21.04 13.67 -12.64
CA PRO A 133 19.84 12.86 -12.44
C PRO A 133 18.90 13.52 -11.42
N TYR A 134 17.61 13.60 -11.75
CA TYR A 134 16.59 14.10 -10.82
C TYR A 134 15.77 12.99 -10.18
N ARG A 135 15.79 11.78 -10.74
CA ARG A 135 15.25 10.54 -10.18
C ARG A 135 15.95 9.31 -10.78
N TYR A 136 15.55 8.14 -10.30
CA TYR A 136 16.02 6.85 -10.81
C TYR A 136 14.84 5.97 -11.16
N GLU A 137 15.01 5.10 -12.16
CA GLU A 137 14.11 4.03 -12.56
C GLU A 137 14.73 2.66 -12.27
N GLU A 138 13.89 1.65 -12.06
CA GLU A 138 14.29 0.26 -12.00
C GLU A 138 13.54 -0.52 -13.08
N ASN A 139 14.26 -1.25 -13.93
CA ASN A 139 13.63 -2.04 -14.96
C ASN A 139 13.32 -3.46 -14.47
N SER A 140 12.14 -3.93 -14.83
CA SER A 140 11.68 -5.30 -14.57
C SER A 140 11.13 -5.94 -15.84
N LEU A 141 11.19 -7.27 -15.88
CA LEU A 141 10.50 -8.09 -16.86
C LEU A 141 9.13 -8.48 -16.27
N PHE A 142 8.07 -8.25 -17.03
CA PHE A 142 6.72 -8.69 -16.72
C PHE A 142 6.33 -9.84 -17.64
N MET A 143 5.84 -10.95 -17.08
CA MET A 143 5.46 -12.13 -17.82
C MET A 143 4.28 -12.85 -17.16
N MET A 144 3.59 -13.74 -17.88
CA MET A 144 2.46 -14.49 -17.33
C MET A 144 2.90 -15.44 -16.22
N ASN A 145 2.11 -15.59 -15.15
CA ASN A 145 2.38 -16.51 -14.03
C ASN A 145 2.42 -17.98 -14.46
N ASN A 146 1.62 -18.33 -15.48
CA ASN A 146 1.50 -19.69 -16.03
C ASN A 146 2.33 -19.90 -17.30
N SER A 147 3.34 -19.06 -17.55
CA SER A 147 4.23 -19.23 -18.70
C SER A 147 5.02 -20.52 -18.57
N ASP A 148 5.07 -21.31 -19.65
CA ASP A 148 5.89 -22.52 -19.76
C ASP A 148 7.38 -22.20 -19.86
N LYS A 149 7.73 -20.95 -20.13
CA LYS A 149 9.11 -20.45 -20.21
C LYS A 149 9.53 -19.86 -18.88
N GLU A 150 10.33 -20.60 -18.12
CA GLU A 150 10.91 -20.12 -16.87
C GLU A 150 12.29 -19.50 -17.11
N LEU A 151 12.49 -18.30 -16.58
CA LEU A 151 13.75 -17.59 -16.62
C LEU A 151 14.36 -17.55 -15.21
N SER A 152 15.56 -18.11 -15.05
CA SER A 152 16.31 -18.10 -13.81
C SER A 152 17.75 -17.64 -14.09
N PHE A 153 18.09 -16.44 -13.71
CA PHE A 153 19.36 -15.78 -14.02
C PHE A 153 19.89 -14.97 -12.84
N LYS A 154 21.20 -14.77 -12.83
CA LYS A 154 21.90 -13.93 -11.85
C LYS A 154 22.53 -12.69 -12.46
N SER A 155 22.57 -12.61 -13.79
CA SER A 155 23.14 -11.50 -14.54
C SER A 155 22.32 -11.21 -15.79
N ILE A 156 22.47 -10.01 -16.34
CA ILE A 156 21.82 -9.62 -17.61
C ILE A 156 22.31 -10.50 -18.77
N SER A 157 23.59 -10.86 -18.79
CA SER A 157 24.11 -11.77 -19.81
C SER A 157 23.42 -13.14 -19.78
N GLU A 158 23.19 -13.71 -18.58
CA GLU A 158 22.45 -14.97 -18.43
C GLU A 158 20.97 -14.81 -18.83
N PHE A 159 20.34 -13.69 -18.46
CA PHE A 159 18.99 -13.37 -18.88
C PHE A 159 18.86 -13.38 -20.40
N LEU A 160 19.69 -12.61 -21.12
CA LEU A 160 19.67 -12.52 -22.57
C LEU A 160 20.00 -13.86 -23.25
N ALA A 161 20.91 -14.64 -22.68
CA ALA A 161 21.20 -15.99 -23.18
C ALA A 161 19.98 -16.92 -23.07
N GLN A 162 19.24 -16.86 -21.94
CA GLN A 162 18.01 -17.65 -21.78
C GLN A 162 16.89 -17.17 -22.68
N VAL A 163 16.72 -15.85 -22.89
CA VAL A 163 15.77 -15.28 -23.85
C VAL A 163 16.01 -15.91 -25.24
N ARG A 164 17.27 -15.95 -25.70
CA ARG A 164 17.63 -16.54 -27.00
C ARG A 164 17.43 -18.07 -27.01
N LEU A 165 17.88 -18.77 -25.99
CA LEU A 165 17.82 -20.24 -25.91
C LEU A 165 16.37 -20.77 -25.93
N GLN A 166 15.46 -20.07 -25.26
CA GLN A 166 14.06 -20.48 -25.15
C GLN A 166 13.17 -19.88 -26.25
N ASN A 167 13.73 -19.15 -27.22
CA ASN A 167 12.98 -18.35 -28.17
C ASN A 167 11.89 -17.51 -27.48
N PHE A 168 12.29 -16.84 -26.39
CA PHE A 168 11.41 -16.00 -25.59
C PHE A 168 11.10 -14.71 -26.35
N VAL A 169 9.87 -14.51 -26.76
CA VAL A 169 9.44 -13.31 -27.49
C VAL A 169 9.34 -12.15 -26.51
N LEU A 170 10.28 -11.20 -26.61
CA LEU A 170 10.46 -10.09 -25.70
C LEU A 170 9.84 -8.80 -26.24
N GLY A 171 8.87 -8.26 -25.51
CA GLY A 171 8.29 -6.95 -25.79
C GLY A 171 9.15 -5.82 -25.24
N ILE A 172 9.29 -4.77 -26.04
CA ILE A 172 10.00 -3.53 -25.67
C ILE A 172 9.20 -2.31 -26.07
N THR A 173 9.48 -1.15 -25.47
CA THR A 173 8.89 0.14 -25.88
C THR A 173 9.77 0.81 -26.92
N LYS A 174 9.19 1.25 -28.03
CA LYS A 174 9.91 1.93 -29.14
C LYS A 174 10.66 3.16 -28.67
N GLY A 175 11.96 3.21 -29.00
CA GLY A 175 12.82 4.35 -28.67
C GLY A 175 13.19 4.45 -27.19
N PHE A 176 12.80 3.48 -26.35
CA PHE A 176 13.30 3.36 -24.99
C PHE A 176 14.75 2.86 -25.00
N ILE A 177 15.56 3.37 -24.09
CA ILE A 177 16.97 2.98 -23.94
C ILE A 177 17.19 2.54 -22.50
N TYR A 178 17.58 1.28 -22.35
CA TYR A 178 17.87 0.68 -21.06
C TYR A 178 19.27 1.09 -20.59
N ALA A 179 19.48 1.25 -19.27
CA ALA A 179 20.77 1.63 -18.73
C ALA A 179 21.85 0.56 -18.96
N ASP A 180 21.44 -0.73 -19.03
CA ASP A 180 22.37 -1.79 -19.37
C ASP A 180 22.62 -1.84 -20.89
N PRO A 181 23.89 -1.62 -21.36
CA PRO A 181 24.22 -1.64 -22.78
C PRO A 181 23.96 -2.98 -23.46
N GLN A 182 24.05 -4.11 -22.73
CA GLN A 182 23.86 -5.45 -23.29
C GLN A 182 22.43 -5.63 -23.82
N ILE A 183 21.42 -5.11 -23.11
CA ILE A 183 20.01 -5.14 -23.58
C ILE A 183 19.88 -4.34 -24.87
N ASN A 184 20.45 -3.14 -24.91
CA ASN A 184 20.36 -2.29 -26.11
C ASN A 184 21.08 -2.89 -27.33
N LEU A 185 22.19 -3.60 -27.10
CA LEU A 185 22.90 -4.34 -28.16
C LEU A 185 22.06 -5.53 -28.63
N PHE A 186 21.53 -6.32 -27.70
CA PHE A 186 20.70 -7.48 -27.98
C PHE A 186 19.47 -7.13 -28.83
N ILE A 187 18.80 -6.01 -28.52
CA ILE A 187 17.65 -5.51 -29.28
C ILE A 187 18.02 -5.12 -30.70
N LYS A 188 19.24 -4.67 -30.95
CA LYS A 188 19.71 -4.20 -32.26
C LYS A 188 20.32 -5.30 -33.12
N GLU A 189 20.61 -6.46 -32.57
CA GLU A 189 21.14 -7.58 -33.32
C GLU A 189 20.10 -8.16 -34.27
N GLU A 190 20.39 -8.23 -35.57
CA GLU A 190 19.46 -8.79 -36.59
C GLU A 190 19.03 -10.23 -36.29
N ALA A 191 19.92 -11.01 -35.66
CA ALA A 191 19.65 -12.39 -35.25
C ALA A 191 18.53 -12.53 -34.20
N ASN A 192 18.12 -11.44 -33.55
CA ASN A 192 17.07 -11.44 -32.54
C ASN A 192 15.75 -10.82 -33.03
N ASN A 193 15.66 -10.41 -34.33
CA ASN A 193 14.46 -9.74 -34.85
C ASN A 193 13.19 -10.57 -34.70
N ASP A 194 13.29 -11.89 -34.75
CA ASP A 194 12.13 -12.78 -34.62
C ASP A 194 11.61 -12.92 -33.19
N ILE A 195 12.42 -12.53 -32.20
CA ILE A 195 12.11 -12.64 -30.76
C ILE A 195 11.97 -11.28 -30.09
N ILE A 196 12.06 -10.16 -30.83
CA ILE A 196 11.88 -8.80 -30.30
C ILE A 196 10.68 -8.14 -30.95
N VAL A 197 9.70 -7.73 -30.14
CA VAL A 197 8.51 -7.00 -30.58
C VAL A 197 8.49 -5.61 -29.96
N ALA A 198 8.44 -4.56 -30.78
CA ALA A 198 8.47 -3.18 -30.31
C ALA A 198 7.06 -2.56 -30.31
N TYR A 199 6.60 -2.11 -29.16
CA TYR A 199 5.31 -1.46 -28.93
C TYR A 199 5.46 0.06 -28.75
N ASP A 200 4.38 0.80 -29.00
CA ASP A 200 4.38 2.26 -28.87
C ASP A 200 4.42 2.73 -27.41
N ASN A 201 3.94 1.91 -26.48
CA ASN A 201 3.94 2.17 -25.02
C ASN A 201 3.76 0.88 -24.24
N ASP A 202 3.91 0.96 -22.91
CA ASP A 202 3.84 -0.18 -21.99
C ASP A 202 2.44 -0.82 -21.92
N VAL A 203 1.36 -0.03 -22.13
CA VAL A 203 -0.01 -0.56 -22.18
C VAL A 203 -0.21 -1.45 -23.40
N ALA A 204 0.33 -1.04 -24.57
CA ALA A 204 0.28 -1.85 -25.77
C ALA A 204 1.12 -3.15 -25.62
N ALA A 205 2.29 -3.08 -24.97
CA ALA A 205 3.09 -4.26 -24.67
C ALA A 205 2.36 -5.21 -23.71
N LEU A 206 1.68 -4.67 -22.70
CA LEU A 206 0.85 -5.45 -21.79
C LEU A 206 -0.30 -6.16 -22.53
N GLN A 207 -0.96 -5.49 -23.48
CA GLN A 207 -1.99 -6.12 -24.32
C GLN A 207 -1.41 -7.23 -25.20
N GLY A 208 -0.23 -7.03 -25.79
CA GLY A 208 0.49 -8.07 -26.53
C GLY A 208 0.79 -9.30 -25.66
N LEU A 209 1.17 -9.08 -24.39
CA LEU A 209 1.37 -10.17 -23.42
C LEU A 209 0.06 -10.94 -23.13
N ILE A 210 -1.04 -10.23 -22.92
CA ILE A 210 -2.37 -10.83 -22.64
C ILE A 210 -2.86 -11.66 -23.85
N HIS A 211 -2.62 -11.17 -25.06
CA HIS A 211 -3.02 -11.86 -26.29
C HIS A 211 -2.07 -13.01 -26.70
N GLY A 212 -0.95 -13.18 -25.96
CA GLY A 212 0.04 -14.21 -26.24
C GLY A 212 0.92 -13.91 -27.47
N GLU A 213 1.02 -12.63 -27.88
CA GLU A 213 1.90 -12.18 -28.96
C GLU A 213 3.37 -12.15 -28.50
N ILE A 214 3.58 -11.96 -27.19
CA ILE A 214 4.89 -11.94 -26.52
C ILE A 214 4.86 -12.79 -25.27
N ASP A 215 6.00 -13.28 -24.82
CA ASP A 215 6.16 -14.06 -23.59
C ASP A 215 6.37 -13.17 -22.37
N GLY A 216 6.87 -11.94 -22.57
CA GLY A 216 7.05 -10.93 -21.55
C GLY A 216 7.55 -9.61 -22.14
N PHE A 217 7.51 -8.55 -21.35
CA PHE A 217 8.02 -7.24 -21.77
C PHE A 217 8.86 -6.58 -20.67
N ILE A 218 9.86 -5.80 -21.07
CA ILE A 218 10.68 -5.00 -20.17
C ILE A 218 10.10 -3.59 -20.08
N SER A 219 9.82 -3.15 -18.86
CA SER A 219 9.34 -1.80 -18.56
C SER A 219 10.02 -1.25 -17.31
N ASP A 220 9.90 0.06 -17.09
CA ASP A 220 10.07 0.61 -15.74
C ASP A 220 9.12 -0.11 -14.78
N ARG A 221 9.63 -0.50 -13.63
CA ARG A 221 8.93 -1.29 -12.63
C ARG A 221 7.59 -0.68 -12.22
N ILE A 222 7.59 0.63 -12.01
CA ILE A 222 6.41 1.37 -11.53
C ILE A 222 5.40 1.56 -12.66
N VAL A 223 5.87 1.84 -13.88
CA VAL A 223 5.00 2.00 -15.06
C VAL A 223 4.33 0.68 -15.43
N GLY A 224 5.12 -0.40 -15.52
CA GLY A 224 4.57 -1.73 -15.79
C GLY A 224 3.56 -2.18 -14.73
N ALA A 225 3.86 -1.96 -13.44
CA ALA A 225 2.93 -2.23 -12.35
C ALA A 225 1.66 -1.39 -12.46
N ALA A 226 1.76 -0.08 -12.75
CA ALA A 226 0.60 0.79 -12.92
C ALA A 226 -0.29 0.34 -14.09
N ALA A 227 0.30 -0.04 -15.24
CA ALA A 227 -0.43 -0.56 -16.40
C ALA A 227 -1.18 -1.86 -16.05
N ILE A 228 -0.52 -2.80 -15.37
CA ILE A 228 -1.12 -4.07 -14.92
C ILE A 228 -2.29 -3.84 -13.98
N LEU A 229 -2.16 -2.93 -13.02
CA LEU A 229 -3.19 -2.62 -12.04
C LEU A 229 -4.41 -1.94 -12.67
N THR A 230 -4.18 -1.00 -13.57
CA THR A 230 -5.25 -0.30 -14.30
C THR A 230 -6.11 -1.28 -15.11
N HIS A 231 -5.51 -2.36 -15.64
CA HIS A 231 -6.22 -3.41 -16.40
C HIS A 231 -6.74 -4.55 -15.51
N LYS A 232 -6.55 -4.51 -14.19
CA LYS A 232 -7.05 -5.50 -13.21
C LYS A 232 -6.58 -6.94 -13.47
N ILE A 233 -5.36 -7.14 -13.99
CA ILE A 233 -4.80 -8.46 -14.38
C ILE A 233 -3.57 -8.89 -13.56
N ASN A 234 -3.31 -8.19 -12.47
CA ASN A 234 -2.18 -8.39 -11.57
C ASN A 234 -2.03 -9.82 -11.02
N SER A 235 -3.14 -10.57 -10.84
CA SER A 235 -3.09 -11.96 -10.39
C SER A 235 -2.53 -12.95 -11.42
N HIS A 236 -2.43 -12.54 -12.69
CA HIS A 236 -1.99 -13.39 -13.81
C HIS A 236 -0.56 -13.08 -14.25
N ILE A 237 0.03 -11.98 -13.77
CA ILE A 237 1.35 -11.51 -14.19
C ILE A 237 2.33 -11.55 -13.03
N LYS A 238 3.53 -12.06 -13.27
CA LYS A 238 4.67 -12.00 -12.36
C LYS A 238 5.69 -10.98 -12.82
N GLU A 239 6.28 -10.30 -11.86
CA GLU A 239 7.42 -9.41 -12.06
C GLU A 239 8.72 -10.18 -11.78
N VAL A 240 9.69 -10.04 -12.68
CA VAL A 240 11.06 -10.53 -12.50
C VAL A 240 12.00 -9.33 -12.53
N GLN A 241 12.65 -9.06 -11.39
CA GLN A 241 13.54 -7.91 -11.26
C GLN A 241 14.83 -8.11 -12.06
N LEU A 242 15.17 -7.14 -12.90
CA LEU A 242 16.42 -7.14 -13.67
C LEU A 242 17.58 -6.48 -12.91
N ASN A 243 17.30 -5.83 -11.76
CA ASN A 243 18.27 -5.09 -10.94
C ASN A 243 19.04 -4.00 -11.71
N ILE A 244 18.43 -3.41 -12.72
CA ILE A 244 18.96 -2.31 -13.49
C ILE A 244 18.43 -1.01 -12.94
N LYS A 245 19.33 -0.17 -12.40
CA LYS A 245 19.00 1.17 -11.90
C LYS A 245 19.44 2.23 -12.92
N THR A 246 18.47 2.90 -13.51
CA THR A 246 18.66 3.87 -14.60
C THR A 246 18.56 5.29 -14.06
N PRO A 247 19.61 6.11 -14.14
CA PRO A 247 19.51 7.53 -13.81
C PRO A 247 18.71 8.28 -14.89
N ILE A 248 17.75 9.09 -14.45
CA ILE A 248 16.85 9.83 -15.31
C ILE A 248 17.14 11.33 -15.22
N HIS A 249 17.23 11.95 -16.37
CA HIS A 249 17.71 13.31 -16.57
C HIS A 249 16.67 14.19 -17.28
N LEU A 250 16.82 15.50 -17.10
CA LEU A 250 16.21 16.48 -17.99
C LEU A 250 17.13 16.67 -19.21
N MET A 251 16.53 16.79 -20.39
CA MET A 251 17.22 17.16 -21.62
C MET A 251 16.88 18.60 -21.97
N PHE A 252 17.89 19.39 -22.39
CA PHE A 252 17.74 20.76 -22.81
C PHE A 252 18.32 20.93 -24.23
N SER A 253 17.55 21.51 -25.13
CA SER A 253 18.03 21.76 -26.52
C SER A 253 19.24 22.67 -26.51
N LYS A 254 20.35 22.24 -27.14
CA LYS A 254 21.54 23.06 -27.32
C LYS A 254 21.30 24.28 -28.23
N LYS A 255 20.26 24.21 -29.09
CA LYS A 255 19.92 25.31 -30.00
C LYS A 255 19.17 26.46 -29.34
N SER A 256 18.41 26.15 -28.26
CA SER A 256 17.48 27.14 -27.71
C SER A 256 17.69 27.42 -26.21
N VAL A 257 18.54 26.64 -25.53
CA VAL A 257 18.79 26.78 -24.09
C VAL A 257 20.27 26.99 -23.82
N PRO A 258 20.66 28.08 -23.14
CA PRO A 258 22.06 28.32 -22.76
C PRO A 258 22.50 27.39 -21.66
N ILE A 259 23.80 27.05 -21.64
CA ILE A 259 24.37 26.08 -20.66
C ILE A 259 24.26 26.62 -19.22
N GLU A 260 24.34 27.92 -19.04
CA GLU A 260 24.23 28.58 -17.72
C GLU A 260 22.87 28.33 -17.06
N LEU A 261 21.80 28.22 -17.88
CA LEU A 261 20.49 27.87 -17.38
C LEU A 261 20.45 26.38 -16.93
N VAL A 262 21.10 25.48 -17.66
CA VAL A 262 21.23 24.07 -17.29
C VAL A 262 21.99 23.94 -15.98
N ASP A 263 23.05 24.69 -15.74
CA ASP A 263 23.80 24.69 -14.49
C ASP A 263 22.96 25.19 -13.31
N ARG A 264 22.06 26.14 -13.53
CA ARG A 264 21.09 26.56 -12.53
C ARG A 264 20.11 25.42 -12.19
N PHE A 265 19.61 24.71 -13.19
CA PHE A 265 18.80 23.50 -12.98
C PHE A 265 19.58 22.45 -12.20
N ASN A 266 20.82 22.14 -12.55
CA ASN A 266 21.68 21.18 -11.86
C ASN A 266 21.85 21.52 -10.37
N THR A 267 22.04 22.80 -10.08
CA THR A 267 22.18 23.29 -8.70
C THR A 267 20.90 23.10 -7.90
N GLN A 268 19.74 23.42 -8.50
CA GLN A 268 18.45 23.27 -7.82
C GLN A 268 18.03 21.81 -7.71
N ILE A 269 18.29 20.95 -8.70
CA ILE A 269 18.03 19.51 -8.62
C ILE A 269 18.76 18.90 -7.41
N LYS A 270 20.07 19.18 -7.23
CA LYS A 270 20.86 18.67 -6.10
C LYS A 270 20.31 19.10 -4.74
N LYS A 271 19.79 20.32 -4.63
CA LYS A 271 19.17 20.82 -3.39
C LYS A 271 17.79 20.22 -3.16
N PHE A 272 16.97 20.20 -4.21
CA PHE A 272 15.58 19.78 -4.17
C PHE A 272 15.44 18.27 -3.91
N SER A 273 16.29 17.42 -4.50
CA SER A 273 16.25 15.97 -4.31
C SER A 273 16.45 15.51 -2.87
N ASN A 274 17.04 16.36 -2.02
CA ASN A 274 17.18 16.10 -0.59
C ASN A 274 16.06 16.74 0.28
N SER A 275 15.12 17.47 -0.34
CA SER A 275 14.07 18.19 0.37
C SER A 275 12.90 17.29 0.80
N ALA A 276 12.15 17.73 1.82
CA ALA A 276 10.92 17.06 2.23
C ALA A 276 9.85 17.09 1.13
N GLU A 277 9.81 18.16 0.32
CA GLU A 277 8.86 18.32 -0.78
C GLU A 277 9.10 17.29 -1.89
N TYR A 278 10.37 17.07 -2.28
CA TYR A 278 10.74 15.99 -3.22
C TYR A 278 10.25 14.64 -2.72
N LYS A 279 10.54 14.31 -1.47
CA LYS A 279 10.11 13.05 -0.84
C LYS A 279 8.58 12.92 -0.86
N LYS A 280 7.86 14.00 -0.55
CA LYS A 280 6.38 14.02 -0.55
C LYS A 280 5.83 13.74 -1.96
N ILE A 281 6.38 14.36 -3.01
CA ILE A 281 5.97 14.11 -4.39
C ILE A 281 6.21 12.64 -4.76
N VAL A 282 7.42 12.12 -4.52
CA VAL A 282 7.75 10.71 -4.79
C VAL A 282 6.78 9.77 -4.09
N LYS A 283 6.54 10.00 -2.78
CA LYS A 283 5.57 9.24 -1.99
C LYS A 283 4.18 9.26 -2.62
N THR A 284 3.70 10.43 -3.03
CA THR A 284 2.33 10.59 -3.55
C THR A 284 2.07 9.76 -4.80
N TYR A 285 3.07 9.57 -5.64
CA TYR A 285 2.90 8.86 -6.92
C TYR A 285 3.37 7.42 -6.93
N LEU A 286 4.54 7.13 -6.36
CA LEU A 286 5.10 5.77 -6.44
C LEU A 286 4.55 4.85 -5.37
N TYR A 287 4.35 5.36 -4.16
CA TYR A 287 3.97 4.52 -3.05
C TYR A 287 2.60 3.82 -3.20
N PRO A 288 1.52 4.49 -3.69
CA PRO A 288 0.26 3.82 -3.94
C PRO A 288 0.37 2.65 -4.93
N VAL A 289 1.14 2.82 -6.02
CA VAL A 289 1.32 1.77 -7.03
C VAL A 289 1.99 0.54 -6.41
N MET A 290 3.07 0.72 -5.66
CA MET A 290 3.77 -0.38 -5.01
C MET A 290 2.94 -1.06 -3.91
N LEU A 291 2.14 -0.28 -3.18
CA LEU A 291 1.23 -0.83 -2.19
C LEU A 291 0.11 -1.64 -2.83
N MET A 292 -0.47 -1.15 -3.94
CA MET A 292 -1.45 -1.90 -4.73
C MET A 292 -0.89 -3.24 -5.21
N GLN A 293 0.32 -3.24 -5.77
CA GLN A 293 1.02 -4.46 -6.20
C GLN A 293 1.15 -5.49 -5.06
N THR A 294 1.34 -5.00 -3.83
CA THR A 294 1.38 -5.85 -2.64
C THR A 294 0.00 -6.39 -2.27
N ILE A 295 -1.03 -5.55 -2.26
CA ILE A 295 -2.41 -5.90 -1.89
C ILE A 295 -3.01 -6.89 -2.88
N ASP A 296 -2.73 -6.72 -4.16
CA ASP A 296 -3.23 -7.58 -5.23
C ASP A 296 -2.43 -8.88 -5.38
N SER A 297 -1.41 -9.09 -4.56
CA SER A 297 -0.65 -10.35 -4.56
C SER A 297 -1.47 -11.52 -4.02
N GLN A 298 -1.20 -12.73 -4.52
CA GLN A 298 -1.92 -13.94 -4.09
C GLN A 298 -1.82 -14.20 -2.58
N TRP A 299 -0.66 -13.93 -1.98
CA TRP A 299 -0.47 -14.13 -0.54
C TRP A 299 -1.30 -13.14 0.29
N PHE A 300 -1.48 -11.90 -0.17
CA PHE A 300 -2.31 -10.91 0.51
C PHE A 300 -3.81 -11.26 0.37
N TYR A 301 -4.24 -11.70 -0.83
CA TYR A 301 -5.57 -12.26 -1.04
C TYR A 301 -5.85 -13.42 -0.09
N PHE A 302 -4.87 -14.32 0.10
CA PHE A 302 -4.98 -15.44 1.04
C PHE A 302 -5.21 -14.96 2.48
N ILE A 303 -4.53 -13.89 2.94
CA ILE A 303 -4.77 -13.28 4.26
C ILE A 303 -6.21 -12.77 4.37
N GLY A 304 -6.74 -12.12 3.34
CA GLY A 304 -8.13 -11.66 3.29
C GLY A 304 -9.14 -12.82 3.37
N VAL A 305 -8.90 -13.89 2.62
CA VAL A 305 -9.73 -15.11 2.65
C VAL A 305 -9.68 -15.76 4.03
N MET A 306 -8.51 -15.90 4.63
CA MET A 306 -8.34 -16.42 5.99
C MET A 306 -9.11 -15.61 7.02
N GLY A 307 -9.05 -14.28 6.94
CA GLY A 307 -9.82 -13.38 7.81
C GLY A 307 -11.34 -13.56 7.64
N THR A 308 -11.79 -13.67 6.39
CA THR A 308 -13.21 -13.90 6.06
C THR A 308 -13.71 -15.24 6.60
N ILE A 309 -12.94 -16.32 6.41
CA ILE A 309 -13.26 -17.66 6.94
C ILE A 309 -13.32 -17.61 8.47
N ALA A 310 -12.34 -16.99 9.10
CA ALA A 310 -12.25 -16.89 10.54
C ALA A 310 -13.47 -16.16 11.16
N PHE A 311 -13.86 -15.04 10.57
CA PHE A 311 -15.08 -14.33 11.00
C PHE A 311 -16.37 -15.09 10.68
N ALA A 312 -16.44 -15.80 9.55
CA ALA A 312 -17.60 -16.64 9.24
C ALA A 312 -17.76 -17.77 10.28
N VAL A 313 -16.68 -18.44 10.64
CA VAL A 313 -16.67 -19.48 11.68
C VAL A 313 -17.06 -18.91 13.06
N SER A 314 -16.55 -17.72 13.40
CA SER A 314 -16.97 -17.00 14.61
C SER A 314 -18.49 -16.71 14.61
N GLY A 315 -19.03 -16.28 13.47
CA GLY A 315 -20.47 -16.04 13.32
C GLY A 315 -21.33 -17.32 13.48
N ILE A 316 -20.84 -18.43 12.94
CA ILE A 316 -21.47 -19.75 13.11
C ILE A 316 -21.47 -20.16 14.60
N ALA A 317 -20.36 -19.96 15.31
CA ALA A 317 -20.26 -20.24 16.73
C ALA A 317 -21.29 -19.45 17.56
N ILE A 318 -21.51 -18.19 17.23
CA ILE A 318 -22.54 -17.36 17.87
C ILE A 318 -23.94 -17.89 17.56
N ALA A 319 -24.22 -18.21 16.29
CA ALA A 319 -25.52 -18.72 15.88
C ALA A 319 -25.83 -20.07 16.56
N ALA A 320 -24.85 -20.94 16.73
CA ALA A 320 -24.97 -22.20 17.44
C ALA A 320 -25.34 -21.97 18.91
N LYS A 321 -24.69 -21.04 19.61
CA LYS A 321 -24.98 -20.69 21.00
C LYS A 321 -26.37 -20.06 21.21
N GLU A 322 -26.86 -19.33 20.21
CA GLU A 322 -28.14 -18.60 20.28
C GLU A 322 -29.29 -19.36 19.59
N ASN A 323 -29.10 -20.63 19.23
CA ASN A 323 -30.07 -21.45 18.49
C ASN A 323 -30.61 -20.74 17.23
N GLY A 324 -29.69 -20.07 16.48
CA GLY A 324 -30.01 -19.27 15.32
C GLY A 324 -30.53 -20.10 14.14
N THR A 325 -31.40 -19.48 13.32
CA THR A 325 -31.83 -20.04 12.03
C THR A 325 -30.67 -20.00 11.01
N LEU A 326 -30.79 -20.72 9.90
CA LEU A 326 -29.81 -20.66 8.81
C LEU A 326 -29.58 -19.21 8.33
N PHE A 327 -30.63 -18.42 8.22
CA PHE A 327 -30.53 -17.00 7.83
C PHE A 327 -29.80 -16.15 8.88
N ALA A 328 -30.08 -16.37 10.17
CA ALA A 328 -29.35 -15.71 11.27
C ALA A 328 -27.86 -16.11 11.25
N THR A 329 -27.55 -17.38 11.02
CA THR A 329 -26.18 -17.88 10.89
C THR A 329 -25.45 -17.18 9.75
N PHE A 330 -26.10 -17.03 8.59
CA PHE A 330 -25.56 -16.30 7.45
C PHE A 330 -25.28 -14.83 7.79
N LEU A 331 -26.24 -14.12 8.41
CA LEU A 331 -26.06 -12.73 8.83
C LEU A 331 -24.91 -12.56 9.84
N PHE A 332 -24.82 -13.43 10.84
CA PHE A 332 -23.79 -13.36 11.86
C PHE A 332 -22.40 -13.70 11.33
N ALA A 333 -22.31 -14.49 10.26
CA ALA A 333 -21.08 -14.75 9.54
C ALA A 333 -20.72 -13.63 8.56
N MET A 334 -21.69 -13.11 7.81
CA MET A 334 -21.49 -12.12 6.76
C MET A 334 -21.09 -10.75 7.32
N LEU A 335 -21.80 -10.28 8.37
CA LEU A 335 -21.57 -8.93 8.90
C LEU A 335 -20.12 -8.69 9.35
N PRO A 336 -19.49 -9.52 10.20
CA PRO A 336 -18.10 -9.28 10.57
C PRO A 336 -17.13 -9.50 9.41
N SER A 337 -17.45 -10.39 8.46
CA SER A 337 -16.57 -10.71 7.34
C SER A 337 -16.47 -9.59 6.29
N VAL A 338 -17.55 -8.87 6.01
CA VAL A 338 -17.59 -7.88 4.93
C VAL A 338 -18.12 -6.51 5.36
N GLY A 339 -18.88 -6.44 6.46
CA GLY A 339 -19.56 -5.20 6.88
C GLY A 339 -18.60 -4.05 7.19
N GLY A 340 -17.47 -4.32 7.86
CA GLY A 340 -16.45 -3.30 8.15
C GLY A 340 -15.80 -2.74 6.87
N GLY A 341 -15.54 -3.61 5.88
CA GLY A 341 -15.05 -3.20 4.57
C GLY A 341 -16.05 -2.33 3.81
N ILE A 342 -17.32 -2.69 3.82
CA ILE A 342 -18.39 -1.90 3.20
C ILE A 342 -18.49 -0.51 3.85
N MET A 343 -18.51 -0.43 5.19
CA MET A 343 -18.55 0.85 5.90
C MET A 343 -17.35 1.73 5.53
N ARG A 344 -16.14 1.16 5.51
CA ARG A 344 -14.93 1.86 5.09
C ARG A 344 -15.07 2.42 3.67
N ASP A 345 -15.46 1.57 2.70
CA ASP A 345 -15.54 1.94 1.30
C ASP A 345 -16.56 3.05 1.05
N ILE A 346 -17.70 3.05 1.78
CA ILE A 346 -18.70 4.13 1.76
C ILE A 346 -18.12 5.43 2.32
N ILE A 347 -17.43 5.40 3.45
CA ILE A 347 -16.85 6.60 4.08
C ILE A 347 -15.78 7.24 3.19
N ILE A 348 -14.96 6.40 2.53
CA ILE A 348 -13.91 6.85 1.60
C ILE A 348 -14.49 7.36 0.27
N ASN A 349 -15.78 7.15 0.04
CA ASN A 349 -16.47 7.42 -1.25
C ASN A 349 -15.78 6.69 -2.42
N ARG A 350 -15.49 5.39 -2.22
CA ARG A 350 -14.89 4.56 -3.26
C ARG A 350 -15.90 4.32 -4.37
N GLU A 351 -15.52 4.53 -5.64
CA GLU A 351 -16.42 4.39 -6.79
C GLU A 351 -17.10 3.01 -6.84
N GLU A 352 -16.35 1.94 -6.53
CA GLU A 352 -16.89 0.59 -6.44
C GLU A 352 -16.55 -0.01 -5.07
N VAL A 353 -17.56 -0.39 -4.32
CA VAL A 353 -17.39 -1.08 -3.02
C VAL A 353 -16.71 -2.44 -3.27
N GLY A 354 -15.63 -2.72 -2.54
CA GLY A 354 -14.73 -3.86 -2.80
C GLY A 354 -15.42 -5.21 -2.85
N ILE A 355 -16.52 -5.41 -2.12
CA ILE A 355 -17.27 -6.67 -2.13
C ILE A 355 -17.92 -6.97 -3.50
N PHE A 356 -18.28 -5.94 -4.25
CA PHE A 356 -18.83 -6.09 -5.60
C PHE A 356 -17.76 -6.44 -6.63
N LEU A 357 -16.51 -5.98 -6.40
CA LEU A 357 -15.36 -6.32 -7.23
C LEU A 357 -14.90 -7.78 -7.04
N THR A 358 -15.09 -8.32 -5.84
CA THR A 358 -14.61 -9.66 -5.48
C THR A 358 -15.72 -10.50 -4.87
N PRO A 359 -16.72 -10.95 -5.65
CA PRO A 359 -17.87 -11.70 -5.13
C PRO A 359 -17.49 -13.06 -4.54
N SER A 360 -16.28 -13.56 -4.79
CA SER A 360 -15.77 -14.81 -4.23
C SER A 360 -15.84 -14.86 -2.69
N TYR A 361 -15.68 -13.74 -2.00
CA TYR A 361 -15.84 -13.70 -0.55
C TYR A 361 -17.24 -14.08 -0.09
N ILE A 362 -18.27 -13.67 -0.80
CA ILE A 362 -19.67 -14.04 -0.49
C ILE A 362 -19.87 -15.56 -0.72
N TYR A 363 -19.31 -16.11 -1.79
CA TYR A 363 -19.40 -17.56 -2.03
C TYR A 363 -18.69 -18.36 -0.94
N TYR A 364 -17.53 -17.93 -0.45
CA TYR A 364 -16.86 -18.58 0.67
C TYR A 364 -17.71 -18.54 1.94
N ILE A 365 -18.32 -17.41 2.27
CA ILE A 365 -19.20 -17.27 3.44
C ILE A 365 -20.39 -18.22 3.29
N LEU A 366 -21.07 -18.25 2.15
CA LEU A 366 -22.21 -19.13 1.90
C LEU A 366 -21.84 -20.60 2.07
N ILE A 367 -20.74 -21.04 1.46
CA ILE A 367 -20.28 -22.43 1.55
C ILE A 367 -19.97 -22.81 3.00
N ILE A 368 -19.22 -21.96 3.72
CA ILE A 368 -18.83 -22.20 5.10
C ILE A 368 -20.05 -22.25 6.01
N VAL A 369 -21.02 -21.35 5.83
CA VAL A 369 -22.26 -21.33 6.59
C VAL A 369 -23.08 -22.58 6.34
N LEU A 370 -23.23 -23.00 5.08
CA LEU A 370 -23.98 -24.23 4.75
C LEU A 370 -23.31 -25.47 5.37
N ILE A 371 -22.00 -25.60 5.23
CA ILE A 371 -21.25 -26.71 5.82
C ILE A 371 -21.35 -26.68 7.35
N GLY A 372 -21.07 -25.52 7.96
CA GLY A 372 -21.06 -25.39 9.44
C GLY A 372 -22.45 -25.63 10.03
N PHE A 373 -23.49 -25.02 9.47
CA PHE A 373 -24.87 -25.23 9.91
C PHE A 373 -25.31 -26.70 9.79
N SER A 374 -25.00 -27.33 8.64
CA SER A 374 -25.34 -28.74 8.39
C SER A 374 -24.58 -29.66 9.34
N THR A 375 -23.29 -29.39 9.60
CA THR A 375 -22.47 -30.18 10.52
C THR A 375 -23.02 -30.09 11.95
N ILE A 376 -23.36 -28.90 12.44
CA ILE A 376 -23.94 -28.71 13.77
C ILE A 376 -25.27 -29.44 13.87
N ARG A 377 -26.17 -29.30 12.91
CA ARG A 377 -27.45 -30.01 12.87
C ARG A 377 -27.29 -31.53 12.86
N LEU A 378 -26.31 -32.04 12.14
CA LEU A 378 -26.00 -33.47 12.09
C LEU A 378 -25.49 -33.95 13.45
N LEU A 379 -24.60 -33.20 14.10
CA LEU A 379 -24.12 -33.51 15.44
C LEU A 379 -25.24 -33.49 16.50
N GLU A 380 -26.13 -32.51 16.44
CA GLU A 380 -27.31 -32.43 17.31
C GLU A 380 -28.24 -33.65 17.11
N TYR A 381 -28.42 -34.06 15.84
CA TYR A 381 -29.26 -35.24 15.53
C TYR A 381 -28.69 -36.54 16.10
N TYR A 382 -27.37 -36.76 15.96
CA TYR A 382 -26.72 -37.99 16.45
C TYR A 382 -26.43 -37.95 17.95
N ASN A 383 -26.26 -36.78 18.56
CA ASN A 383 -25.84 -36.65 19.95
C ASN A 383 -26.82 -35.79 20.76
N LYS A 384 -28.01 -36.33 21.02
CA LYS A 384 -29.10 -35.65 21.77
C LYS A 384 -28.71 -35.11 23.16
N ARG A 385 -27.54 -35.53 23.72
CA ARG A 385 -27.03 -35.10 25.02
C ARG A 385 -25.98 -33.96 24.93
N ALA A 386 -25.46 -33.63 23.77
CA ALA A 386 -24.35 -32.69 23.63
C ALA A 386 -24.74 -31.22 23.81
N SER A 387 -26.02 -30.88 23.88
CA SER A 387 -26.46 -29.48 23.97
C SER A 387 -26.40 -28.86 25.37
N GLU A 388 -26.11 -29.63 26.41
CA GLU A 388 -26.06 -29.15 27.81
C GLU A 388 -24.66 -29.30 28.47
N ASP A 389 -23.64 -29.71 27.70
CA ASP A 389 -22.30 -29.91 28.23
C ASP A 389 -21.50 -28.61 28.27
N GLU A 390 -21.04 -28.20 29.45
CA GLU A 390 -20.10 -27.06 29.66
C GLU A 390 -18.86 -27.12 28.76
N VAL A 391 -18.47 -28.32 28.34
CA VAL A 391 -17.34 -28.54 27.41
C VAL A 391 -17.65 -28.01 26.00
N VAL A 392 -18.89 -28.19 25.54
CA VAL A 392 -19.34 -27.71 24.20
C VAL A 392 -19.40 -26.17 24.19
N ASP A 393 -19.89 -25.57 25.27
CA ASP A 393 -19.92 -24.10 25.40
C ASP A 393 -18.51 -23.48 25.40
N LYS A 394 -17.57 -24.06 26.15
CA LYS A 394 -16.17 -23.65 26.15
C LYS A 394 -15.50 -23.82 24.78
N PHE A 395 -15.83 -24.88 24.06
CA PHE A 395 -15.32 -25.07 22.69
C PHE A 395 -15.77 -23.93 21.79
N TRP A 396 -17.06 -23.59 21.76
CA TRP A 396 -17.59 -22.51 20.94
C TRP A 396 -17.05 -21.14 21.37
N ASP A 397 -16.82 -20.89 22.65
CA ASP A 397 -16.17 -19.67 23.12
C ASP A 397 -14.73 -19.54 22.60
N ASN A 398 -13.97 -20.62 22.60
CA ASN A 398 -12.62 -20.63 22.06
C ASN A 398 -12.62 -20.40 20.52
N VAL A 399 -13.53 -21.07 19.81
CA VAL A 399 -13.69 -20.88 18.36
C VAL A 399 -14.01 -19.43 18.02
N LEU A 400 -14.94 -18.82 18.77
CA LEU A 400 -15.30 -17.41 18.63
C LEU A 400 -14.09 -16.49 18.83
N VAL A 401 -13.34 -16.69 19.92
CA VAL A 401 -12.20 -15.84 20.26
C VAL A 401 -11.07 -15.95 19.24
N VAL A 402 -10.73 -17.18 18.85
CA VAL A 402 -9.67 -17.42 17.85
C VAL A 402 -10.09 -16.88 16.48
N GLY A 403 -11.34 -17.12 16.06
CA GLY A 403 -11.88 -16.63 14.81
C GLY A 403 -11.90 -15.10 14.76
N ASP A 404 -12.42 -14.44 15.80
CA ASP A 404 -12.45 -12.98 15.88
C ASP A 404 -11.02 -12.39 15.93
N ALA A 405 -10.07 -13.02 16.63
CA ALA A 405 -8.70 -12.56 16.70
C ALA A 405 -7.97 -12.64 15.33
N LEU A 406 -8.16 -13.74 14.60
CA LEU A 406 -7.54 -13.95 13.30
C LEU A 406 -8.17 -13.04 12.24
N GLY A 407 -9.50 -12.91 12.26
CA GLY A 407 -10.23 -12.00 11.37
C GLY A 407 -9.81 -10.55 11.57
N GLN A 408 -9.74 -10.11 12.83
CA GLN A 408 -9.28 -8.76 13.19
C GLN A 408 -7.85 -8.51 12.68
N ALA A 409 -6.92 -9.41 12.96
CA ALA A 409 -5.52 -9.29 12.57
C ALA A 409 -5.36 -9.13 11.05
N SER A 410 -6.12 -9.89 10.26
CA SER A 410 -6.11 -9.84 8.78
C SER A 410 -6.64 -8.52 8.25
N PHE A 411 -7.71 -7.99 8.84
CA PHE A 411 -8.40 -6.80 8.29
C PHE A 411 -7.83 -5.46 8.74
N ILE A 412 -7.01 -5.42 9.79
CA ILE A 412 -6.24 -4.22 10.18
C ILE A 412 -5.37 -3.76 9.02
N VAL A 413 -4.62 -4.68 8.43
CA VAL A 413 -3.70 -4.38 7.31
C VAL A 413 -4.47 -3.85 6.10
N THR A 414 -5.58 -4.51 5.76
CA THR A 414 -6.44 -4.06 4.64
C THR A 414 -6.99 -2.65 4.89
N GLY A 415 -7.41 -2.35 6.11
CA GLY A 415 -7.95 -1.03 6.48
C GLY A 415 -6.96 0.10 6.26
N VAL A 416 -5.73 -0.04 6.78
CA VAL A 416 -4.65 0.95 6.60
C VAL A 416 -4.27 1.08 5.13
N SER A 417 -4.10 -0.06 4.44
CA SER A 417 -3.66 -0.07 3.05
C SER A 417 -4.64 0.65 2.13
N ILE A 418 -5.95 0.42 2.29
CA ILE A 418 -6.98 1.10 1.50
C ILE A 418 -7.02 2.61 1.81
N ALA A 419 -6.81 3.02 3.06
CA ALA A 419 -6.74 4.44 3.42
C ALA A 419 -5.58 5.16 2.70
N ILE A 420 -4.42 4.51 2.59
CA ILE A 420 -3.26 5.05 1.85
C ILE A 420 -3.58 5.13 0.35
N MET A 421 -4.18 4.09 -0.23
CA MET A 421 -4.57 4.09 -1.64
C MET A 421 -5.58 5.21 -1.96
N ALA A 422 -6.48 5.48 -1.03
CA ALA A 422 -7.41 6.60 -1.12
C ALA A 422 -6.74 7.97 -0.85
N LYS A 423 -5.42 7.99 -0.60
CA LYS A 423 -4.62 9.20 -0.33
C LYS A 423 -5.13 10.02 0.86
N ILE A 424 -5.62 9.35 1.89
CA ILE A 424 -6.13 9.99 3.10
C ILE A 424 -4.95 10.34 4.01
N GLU A 425 -4.80 11.62 4.34
CA GLU A 425 -3.73 12.12 5.21
C GLU A 425 -4.30 12.95 6.37
N PRO A 426 -3.63 12.98 7.53
CA PRO A 426 -2.42 12.22 7.90
C PRO A 426 -2.73 10.73 8.18
N ILE A 427 -1.91 9.83 7.64
CA ILE A 427 -2.15 8.39 7.74
C ILE A 427 -2.01 7.85 9.17
N GLU A 428 -1.20 8.50 10.01
CA GLU A 428 -1.01 8.16 11.41
C GLU A 428 -2.29 8.34 12.24
N LEU A 429 -3.18 9.21 11.79
CA LEU A 429 -4.50 9.43 12.41
C LEU A 429 -5.57 8.55 11.77
N TRP A 430 -5.66 8.58 10.45
CA TRP A 430 -6.74 7.92 9.72
C TRP A 430 -6.48 6.43 9.49
N GLY A 431 -5.23 6.00 9.38
CA GLY A 431 -4.88 4.59 9.24
C GLY A 431 -5.41 3.74 10.39
N PRO A 432 -5.15 4.08 11.68
CA PRO A 432 -5.73 3.38 12.83
C PRO A 432 -7.26 3.40 12.85
N PHE A 433 -7.89 4.51 12.45
CA PHE A 433 -9.34 4.62 12.34
C PHE A 433 -9.91 3.62 11.32
N PHE A 434 -9.34 3.58 10.11
CA PHE A 434 -9.80 2.65 9.06
C PHE A 434 -9.41 1.20 9.35
N ALA A 435 -8.31 0.95 10.06
CA ALA A 435 -7.96 -0.36 10.60
C ALA A 435 -9.05 -0.84 11.57
N PHE A 436 -9.40 -0.02 12.56
CA PHE A 436 -10.46 -0.31 13.50
C PHE A 436 -11.80 -0.54 12.81
N LEU A 437 -12.21 0.36 11.93
CA LEU A 437 -13.48 0.28 11.22
C LEU A 437 -13.60 -1.00 10.38
N THR A 438 -12.53 -1.34 9.63
CA THR A 438 -12.51 -2.53 8.77
C THR A 438 -12.55 -3.81 9.59
N ALA A 439 -11.78 -3.87 10.67
CA ALA A 439 -11.62 -5.08 11.48
C ALA A 439 -12.75 -5.30 12.50
N ASN A 440 -13.34 -4.23 13.05
CA ASN A 440 -14.32 -4.32 14.13
C ASN A 440 -15.72 -3.84 13.73
N GLY A 441 -15.85 -2.99 12.70
CA GLY A 441 -17.12 -2.38 12.32
C GLY A 441 -18.21 -3.41 12.01
N GLY A 442 -17.89 -4.46 11.28
CA GLY A 442 -18.83 -5.55 10.99
C GLY A 442 -19.26 -6.34 12.23
N GLY A 443 -18.35 -6.57 13.19
CA GLY A 443 -18.66 -7.16 14.49
C GLY A 443 -19.59 -6.30 15.33
N ILE A 444 -19.40 -4.99 15.31
CA ILE A 444 -20.30 -4.02 15.97
C ILE A 444 -21.71 -4.11 15.36
N LEU A 445 -21.81 -4.11 14.02
CA LEU A 445 -23.11 -4.26 13.34
C LEU A 445 -23.79 -5.57 13.71
N ARG A 446 -23.05 -6.69 13.75
CA ARG A 446 -23.56 -7.97 14.19
C ARG A 446 -24.13 -7.90 15.61
N ASP A 447 -23.39 -7.34 16.56
CA ASP A 447 -23.78 -7.26 17.95
C ASP A 447 -24.98 -6.30 18.16
N LEU A 448 -25.08 -5.22 17.38
CA LEU A 448 -26.24 -4.33 17.37
C LEU A 448 -27.53 -5.05 16.90
N ILE A 449 -27.45 -5.85 15.82
CA ILE A 449 -28.60 -6.62 15.33
C ILE A 449 -29.05 -7.67 16.36
N ARG A 450 -28.11 -8.26 17.10
CA ARG A 450 -28.39 -9.19 18.18
C ARG A 450 -29.00 -8.52 19.42
N LYS A 451 -29.16 -7.20 19.44
CA LYS A 451 -29.66 -6.40 20.58
C LYS A 451 -28.91 -6.67 21.89
N LYS A 452 -27.60 -6.96 21.81
CA LYS A 452 -26.77 -7.09 23.01
C LYS A 452 -26.62 -5.74 23.71
N HIS A 453 -26.88 -5.72 25.03
CA HIS A 453 -26.62 -4.54 25.86
C HIS A 453 -25.12 -4.21 25.96
N GLU A 454 -24.26 -5.21 25.85
CA GLU A 454 -22.80 -5.08 25.87
C GLU A 454 -22.22 -5.45 24.51
N ILE A 455 -21.69 -4.46 23.79
CA ILE A 455 -20.95 -4.67 22.55
C ILE A 455 -19.53 -5.10 22.92
N ALA A 456 -19.14 -6.29 22.53
CA ALA A 456 -17.90 -6.94 22.96
C ALA A 456 -16.63 -6.07 22.75
N CYS A 457 -16.57 -5.27 21.69
CA CYS A 457 -15.43 -4.38 21.42
C CYS A 457 -15.40 -3.13 22.31
N LEU A 458 -16.51 -2.77 23.00
CA LEU A 458 -16.60 -1.57 23.82
C LEU A 458 -16.53 -1.87 25.32
N THR A 459 -16.96 -3.05 25.75
CA THR A 459 -17.15 -3.37 27.19
C THR A 459 -16.34 -4.55 27.69
N GLY A 460 -15.75 -5.32 26.78
CA GLY A 460 -15.04 -6.57 27.09
C GLY A 460 -13.53 -6.42 27.33
N THR A 461 -12.79 -7.40 26.87
CA THR A 461 -11.32 -7.39 26.84
C THR A 461 -10.81 -6.42 25.80
N LEU A 462 -9.53 -6.01 25.92
CA LEU A 462 -8.85 -5.15 24.94
C LEU A 462 -8.97 -5.74 23.52
N ASN A 463 -9.90 -5.21 22.74
CA ASN A 463 -10.19 -5.67 21.38
C ASN A 463 -9.97 -4.53 20.38
N ALA A 464 -10.73 -3.45 20.54
CA ALA A 464 -10.64 -2.28 19.69
C ALA A 464 -9.27 -1.61 19.81
N GLU A 465 -8.75 -1.51 21.03
CA GLU A 465 -7.48 -0.87 21.37
C GLU A 465 -6.30 -1.59 20.70
N ILE A 466 -6.30 -2.93 20.71
CA ILE A 466 -5.27 -3.73 20.02
C ILE A 466 -5.32 -3.47 18.52
N GLY A 467 -6.52 -3.40 17.93
CA GLY A 467 -6.70 -3.07 16.52
C GLY A 467 -6.18 -1.68 16.15
N VAL A 468 -6.49 -0.67 16.97
CA VAL A 468 -6.00 0.69 16.80
C VAL A 468 -4.48 0.77 16.94
N LEU A 469 -3.91 0.11 17.95
CA LEU A 469 -2.46 0.12 18.21
C LEU A 469 -1.66 -0.53 17.08
N TRP A 470 -2.08 -1.71 16.60
CA TRP A 470 -1.42 -2.37 15.48
C TRP A 470 -1.67 -1.63 14.16
N GLY A 471 -2.84 -1.03 13.98
CA GLY A 471 -3.12 -0.12 12.85
C GLY A 471 -2.20 1.10 12.86
N LEU A 472 -1.96 1.71 14.05
CA LEU A 472 -1.03 2.83 14.21
C LEU A 472 0.42 2.40 13.90
N ALA A 473 0.87 1.28 14.46
CA ALA A 473 2.21 0.76 14.22
C ALA A 473 2.44 0.49 12.72
N PHE A 474 1.47 -0.09 12.03
CA PHE A 474 1.54 -0.33 10.60
C PHE A 474 1.53 0.97 9.80
N SER A 475 0.68 1.94 10.16
CA SER A 475 0.62 3.27 9.53
C SER A 475 1.93 4.02 9.65
N ILE A 476 2.55 4.02 10.83
CA ILE A 476 3.86 4.65 11.07
C ILE A 476 4.94 3.94 10.23
N TYR A 477 4.98 2.60 10.24
CA TYR A 477 5.93 1.84 9.43
C TYR A 477 5.82 2.22 7.95
N LEU A 478 4.61 2.20 7.41
CA LEU A 478 4.35 2.52 6.01
C LEU A 478 4.70 3.99 5.70
N ASN A 479 4.43 4.93 6.60
CA ASN A 479 4.78 6.33 6.41
C ASN A 479 6.30 6.56 6.39
N VAL A 480 7.03 5.96 7.33
CA VAL A 480 8.50 6.08 7.42
C VAL A 480 9.19 5.47 6.20
N ASN A 481 8.71 4.32 5.71
CA ASN A 481 9.30 3.61 4.58
C ASN A 481 8.71 4.00 3.22
N SER A 482 7.88 5.03 3.16
CA SER A 482 7.20 5.44 1.91
C SER A 482 8.12 6.04 0.84
N TYR A 483 9.36 6.38 1.18
CA TYR A 483 10.33 7.03 0.29
C TYR A 483 11.21 6.04 -0.49
N ASP A 484 11.36 4.82 0.03
CA ASP A 484 12.07 3.70 -0.61
C ASP A 484 11.28 2.41 -0.33
N PRO A 485 10.12 2.24 -1.00
CA PRO A 485 9.23 1.13 -0.72
C PRO A 485 9.86 -0.19 -1.20
N ASN A 486 10.16 -1.05 -0.23
CA ASN A 486 10.65 -2.40 -0.49
C ASN A 486 9.50 -3.41 -0.35
N PRO A 487 9.09 -4.13 -1.41
CA PRO A 487 8.01 -5.13 -1.34
C PRO A 487 8.24 -6.21 -0.29
N THR A 488 9.48 -6.66 -0.13
CA THR A 488 9.85 -7.63 0.92
C THR A 488 9.68 -7.02 2.31
N GLY A 489 10.03 -5.75 2.49
CA GLY A 489 9.82 -5.01 3.74
C GLY A 489 8.33 -4.87 4.07
N ILE A 490 7.49 -4.54 3.10
CA ILE A 490 6.03 -4.45 3.29
C ILE A 490 5.47 -5.82 3.65
N LYS A 491 5.88 -6.91 2.96
CA LYS A 491 5.45 -8.27 3.26
C LYS A 491 5.81 -8.68 4.69
N ASN A 492 7.03 -8.37 5.13
CA ASN A 492 7.48 -8.65 6.49
C ASN A 492 6.69 -7.84 7.53
N ALA A 493 6.43 -6.56 7.26
CA ALA A 493 5.62 -5.72 8.14
C ALA A 493 4.19 -6.25 8.28
N VAL A 494 3.57 -6.66 7.17
CA VAL A 494 2.25 -7.31 7.20
C VAL A 494 2.28 -8.58 8.04
N ALA A 495 3.28 -9.45 7.86
CA ALA A 495 3.42 -10.68 8.65
C ALA A 495 3.58 -10.37 10.15
N ILE A 496 4.38 -9.36 10.51
CA ILE A 496 4.57 -8.91 11.90
C ILE A 496 3.27 -8.37 12.48
N VAL A 497 2.55 -7.51 11.75
CA VAL A 497 1.28 -6.92 12.22
C VAL A 497 0.21 -7.99 12.40
N VAL A 498 0.03 -8.88 11.43
CA VAL A 498 -0.96 -9.96 11.52
C VAL A 498 -0.64 -10.90 12.69
N THR A 499 0.60 -11.39 12.77
CA THR A 499 1.00 -12.30 13.85
C THR A 499 0.98 -11.61 15.22
N GLY A 500 1.50 -10.39 15.30
CA GLY A 500 1.55 -9.62 16.54
C GLY A 500 0.16 -9.27 17.07
N CYS A 501 -0.74 -8.81 16.19
CA CYS A 501 -2.13 -8.55 16.56
C CYS A 501 -2.83 -9.82 17.06
N PHE A 502 -2.69 -10.93 16.33
CA PHE A 502 -3.28 -12.22 16.71
C PHE A 502 -2.79 -12.68 18.09
N VAL A 503 -1.47 -12.69 18.31
CA VAL A 503 -0.86 -13.10 19.57
C VAL A 503 -1.27 -12.19 20.73
N THR A 504 -1.22 -10.86 20.54
CA THR A 504 -1.60 -9.91 21.59
C THR A 504 -3.09 -10.02 21.95
N ARG A 505 -3.94 -10.28 20.95
CA ARG A 505 -5.38 -10.47 21.14
C ARG A 505 -5.69 -11.73 21.95
N LEU A 506 -5.07 -12.86 21.60
CA LEU A 506 -5.21 -14.12 22.35
C LEU A 506 -4.65 -13.98 23.77
N SER A 507 -3.49 -13.33 23.92
CA SER A 507 -2.89 -13.07 25.24
C SER A 507 -3.81 -12.21 26.12
N ALA A 508 -4.40 -11.15 25.55
CA ALA A 508 -5.35 -10.30 26.28
C ALA A 508 -6.57 -11.08 26.76
N HIS A 509 -7.08 -12.00 25.94
CA HIS A 509 -8.16 -12.88 26.32
C HIS A 509 -7.75 -13.89 27.40
N TYR A 510 -6.63 -14.60 27.20
CA TYR A 510 -6.14 -15.62 28.14
C TYR A 510 -5.81 -15.04 29.52
N PHE A 511 -5.13 -13.89 29.56
CA PHE A 511 -4.78 -13.21 30.81
C PHE A 511 -5.93 -12.36 31.37
N LYS A 512 -7.10 -12.37 30.74
CA LYS A 512 -8.30 -11.60 31.14
C LYS A 512 -7.97 -10.11 31.35
N ILE A 513 -7.22 -9.52 30.43
CA ILE A 513 -6.90 -8.10 30.47
C ILE A 513 -8.15 -7.33 30.08
N ILE A 514 -8.78 -6.70 31.07
CA ILE A 514 -10.04 -5.97 30.91
C ILE A 514 -9.76 -4.52 30.53
N ASN A 515 -10.64 -3.95 29.74
CA ASN A 515 -10.61 -2.54 29.35
C ASN A 515 -10.77 -1.60 30.54
N ILE A 516 -10.19 -0.38 30.42
CA ILE A 516 -10.34 0.65 31.45
C ILE A 516 -11.79 1.18 31.38
N LYS A 517 -12.57 0.91 32.44
CA LYS A 517 -13.94 1.43 32.56
C LYS A 517 -13.97 2.64 33.49
N PHE A 518 -14.84 3.61 33.20
CA PHE A 518 -15.18 4.62 34.16
C PHE A 518 -15.92 3.95 35.33
N ARG A 519 -15.50 4.21 36.56
CA ARG A 519 -16.22 3.74 37.74
C ARG A 519 -17.53 4.51 37.88
N SER A 520 -18.64 3.80 38.05
CA SER A 520 -19.91 4.41 38.41
C SER A 520 -19.80 4.99 39.84
N GLY A 521 -20.50 6.09 40.12
CA GLY A 521 -20.49 6.73 41.44
C GLY A 521 -20.89 5.75 42.57
N SER A 522 -21.74 4.76 42.29
CA SER A 522 -22.11 3.69 43.24
C SER A 522 -20.95 2.73 43.57
N GLU A 523 -20.07 2.41 42.61
CA GLU A 523 -18.89 1.59 42.87
C GLU A 523 -17.81 2.33 43.68
N ILE A 524 -17.71 3.66 43.46
CA ILE A 524 -16.77 4.51 44.23
C ILE A 524 -17.21 4.56 45.69
N VAL A 525 -18.52 4.65 45.97
CA VAL A 525 -19.06 4.65 47.32
C VAL A 525 -18.85 3.30 48.03
N GLN A 526 -18.99 2.17 47.33
CA GLN A 526 -18.72 0.85 47.90
C GLN A 526 -17.24 0.66 48.24
N VAL A 527 -16.31 1.02 47.34
CA VAL A 527 -14.88 0.91 47.59
C VAL A 527 -14.42 1.82 48.74
N THR A 528 -14.99 3.06 48.83
CA THR A 528 -14.70 3.94 49.96
C THR A 528 -15.23 3.40 51.28
N SER A 529 -16.40 2.75 51.30
CA SER A 529 -16.96 2.14 52.48
C SER A 529 -16.21 0.86 52.92
N GLU A 530 -15.66 0.09 51.99
CA GLU A 530 -14.77 -1.04 52.30
C GLU A 530 -13.42 -0.60 52.84
N ILE A 531 -12.81 0.46 52.26
CA ILE A 531 -11.56 1.03 52.78
C ILE A 531 -11.76 1.63 54.18
N GLN A 532 -12.92 2.26 54.47
CA GLN A 532 -13.23 2.77 55.82
C GLN A 532 -13.44 1.62 56.82
N LYS A 533 -14.01 0.50 56.43
CA LYS A 533 -14.14 -0.69 57.31
C LYS A 533 -12.79 -1.34 57.64
N ASP A 534 -11.85 -1.35 56.68
CA ASP A 534 -10.52 -1.93 56.91
C ASP A 534 -9.61 -0.98 57.71
N THR A 535 -9.97 0.29 57.85
CA THR A 535 -9.21 1.29 58.63
C THR A 535 -9.72 1.51 60.07
N GLU A 536 -10.91 1.01 60.40
CA GLU A 536 -11.38 0.96 61.78
C GLU A 536 -10.69 -0.19 62.53
N LEU A 537 -9.61 0.14 63.24
CA LEU A 537 -8.93 -0.71 64.21
C LEU A 537 -9.94 -1.20 65.27
N PRO A 538 -9.88 -2.45 65.72
CA PRO A 538 -10.76 -2.94 66.78
C PRO A 538 -10.55 -2.10 68.05
N LYS A 539 -11.60 -1.41 68.46
CA LYS A 539 -11.62 -0.77 69.79
C LYS A 539 -11.44 -1.85 70.82
N ASN A 540 -10.26 -1.83 71.52
CA ASN A 540 -10.01 -2.65 72.68
C ASN A 540 -11.14 -2.49 73.68
N SER A 541 -11.84 -3.56 73.94
CA SER A 541 -12.72 -3.72 75.10
C SER A 541 -11.82 -3.99 76.30
N ASN A 542 -11.75 -3.03 77.21
CA ASN A 542 -11.39 -3.28 78.57
C ASN A 542 -12.58 -3.85 79.33
#